data_2fbea65cbcd90789ec5f24cffd2e45e7
#
_entry.id   2fbea65cbcd90789ec5f24cffd2e45e7
#
_cell.length_a   1.000
_cell.length_b   1.000
_cell.length_c   1.000
_cell.angle_alpha   90.00
_cell.angle_beta   90.00
_cell.angle_gamma   90.00
#
_symmetry.space_group_name_H-M   'P 1'
#
loop_
_entity.id
_entity.type
_entity.pdbx_description
1 polymer ?
#
loop_
_entity_poly.entity_id
_entity_poly.type
_entity_poly.pdbx_seq_one_letter_code
_entity_poly.pdbx_strand_id
1 'polypeptide(L)'
;EVDGLGYSFLFRNYRADLGKWQTTDPLGYPDGWNNLAYCNNQAFLTDPLGLSSFDDYDLSQLSSKDYGFVKHFYTGDGASVTLSQMGVFSAIKKEIDKQGILDRFKKQTDDVARGMAERFDYNGPFSNSFNNSYNFIDASYSIGSAVLSGAFSGNMTTYLLDDGKKMYSWSGTVTLTFSDEFTDPLSIIEHTYGSSTSPNAPDWLVSIANLGGDGFHVGEVWEVTMSGGGIIE
;
A
#
# COMPACT_ATOMS: atom_id res chain seq x y z
N GLU A 1 27.43 -15.38 5.98
CA GLU A 1 27.95 -16.75 6.24
C GLU A 1 29.15 -16.65 7.16
N VAL A 2 29.19 -17.47 8.23
CA VAL A 2 30.30 -17.51 9.19
C VAL A 2 30.98 -18.88 9.05
N ASP A 3 32.27 -18.85 8.88
CA ASP A 3 33.07 -20.10 8.68
C ASP A 3 32.84 -21.09 9.84
N GLY A 4 32.41 -22.29 9.53
CA GLY A 4 32.04 -23.33 10.48
C GLY A 4 30.68 -23.18 11.18
N LEU A 5 30.00 -22.01 11.07
CA LEU A 5 28.68 -21.77 11.66
C LEU A 5 27.57 -21.72 10.63
N GLY A 6 27.87 -21.65 9.33
CA GLY A 6 26.88 -21.57 8.26
C GLY A 6 26.24 -20.18 8.16
N TYR A 7 24.93 -20.13 7.88
CA TYR A 7 24.16 -18.89 7.83
C TYR A 7 23.54 -18.60 9.20
N SER A 8 23.76 -17.41 9.72
CA SER A 8 23.15 -16.97 10.98
C SER A 8 21.82 -16.29 10.72
N PHE A 9 20.77 -16.83 11.25
CA PHE A 9 19.45 -16.23 11.40
C PHE A 9 19.29 -15.67 12.83
N LEU A 10 18.24 -14.95 13.11
CA LEU A 10 18.07 -14.27 14.39
C LEU A 10 18.09 -15.27 15.58
N PHE A 11 17.44 -16.41 15.44
CA PHE A 11 17.25 -17.36 16.53
C PHE A 11 18.01 -18.69 16.34
N ARG A 12 18.43 -19.03 15.11
CA ARG A 12 19.14 -20.28 14.80
C ARG A 12 20.22 -20.09 13.74
N ASN A 13 21.19 -20.99 13.71
CA ASN A 13 22.16 -21.07 12.63
C ASN A 13 21.81 -22.21 11.68
N TYR A 14 21.84 -21.97 10.39
CA TYR A 14 21.55 -22.94 9.34
C TYR A 14 22.81 -23.44 8.66
N ARG A 15 22.94 -24.73 8.53
CA ARG A 15 24.06 -25.41 7.81
C ARG A 15 23.56 -25.83 6.43
N ALA A 16 23.91 -25.03 5.41
CA ALA A 16 23.52 -25.32 4.03
C ALA A 16 24.11 -26.62 3.49
N ASP A 17 25.32 -26.98 3.94
CA ASP A 17 25.99 -28.23 3.59
C ASP A 17 25.31 -29.48 4.18
N LEU A 18 24.56 -29.31 5.28
CA LEU A 18 23.76 -30.35 5.92
C LEU A 18 22.26 -30.24 5.65
N GLY A 19 21.79 -29.13 5.05
CA GLY A 19 20.38 -28.87 4.77
C GLY A 19 19.53 -28.72 6.04
N LYS A 20 20.10 -28.27 7.16
CA LYS A 20 19.40 -28.27 8.45
C LYS A 20 19.87 -27.19 9.41
N TRP A 21 19.02 -26.90 10.41
CA TRP A 21 19.38 -26.09 11.57
C TRP A 21 20.41 -26.76 12.45
N GLN A 22 21.27 -26.00 13.11
CA GLN A 22 22.30 -26.53 14.05
C GLN A 22 21.73 -26.74 15.46
N THR A 23 20.65 -26.08 15.81
CA THR A 23 20.00 -26.17 17.12
C THR A 23 18.53 -26.47 16.95
N THR A 24 17.93 -27.03 18.00
CA THR A 24 16.49 -27.24 18.08
C THR A 24 15.75 -25.89 18.06
N ASP A 25 14.53 -25.90 17.56
CA ASP A 25 13.68 -24.72 17.50
C ASP A 25 13.34 -24.22 18.91
N PRO A 26 13.55 -22.93 19.23
CA PRO A 26 13.11 -22.35 20.50
C PRO A 26 11.60 -22.43 20.75
N LEU A 27 10.78 -22.48 19.68
CA LEU A 27 9.31 -22.65 19.75
C LEU A 27 8.86 -24.12 19.86
N GLY A 28 9.79 -25.08 19.86
CA GLY A 28 9.49 -26.51 19.96
C GLY A 28 9.39 -27.19 18.61
N TYR A 29 8.18 -27.42 18.10
CA TYR A 29 7.92 -28.18 16.86
C TYR A 29 6.99 -27.42 15.89
N PRO A 30 7.22 -26.10 15.60
CA PRO A 30 6.30 -25.32 14.78
C PRO A 30 6.22 -25.84 13.34
N ASP A 31 7.33 -26.33 12.79
CA ASP A 31 7.46 -26.85 11.42
C ASP A 31 7.35 -28.39 11.35
N GLY A 32 6.84 -29.04 12.40
CA GLY A 32 6.68 -30.51 12.46
C GLY A 32 7.68 -31.20 13.39
N TRP A 33 7.62 -32.56 13.45
CA TRP A 33 8.38 -33.35 14.41
C TRP A 33 9.91 -33.32 14.25
N ASN A 34 10.41 -32.87 13.08
CA ASN A 34 11.85 -32.72 12.85
C ASN A 34 12.26 -31.25 13.04
N ASN A 35 12.47 -30.83 14.28
CA ASN A 35 12.83 -29.46 14.63
C ASN A 35 14.25 -29.01 14.20
N LEU A 36 14.96 -29.82 13.46
CA LEU A 36 16.22 -29.47 12.77
C LEU A 36 16.03 -29.31 11.25
N ALA A 37 14.89 -29.69 10.70
CA ALA A 37 14.61 -29.48 9.28
C ALA A 37 14.34 -28.01 8.99
N TYR A 38 14.93 -27.50 7.90
CA TYR A 38 14.58 -26.17 7.39
C TYR A 38 13.24 -26.25 6.67
N CYS A 39 12.24 -25.48 7.12
CA CYS A 39 10.89 -25.42 6.54
C CYS A 39 10.32 -26.83 6.21
N ASN A 40 10.48 -27.79 7.11
CA ASN A 40 10.06 -29.18 6.92
C ASN A 40 10.55 -29.80 5.58
N ASN A 41 11.74 -29.40 5.12
CA ASN A 41 12.37 -29.79 3.84
C ASN A 41 11.56 -29.37 2.57
N GLN A 42 10.78 -28.32 2.62
CA GLN A 42 10.05 -27.78 1.47
C GLN A 42 10.84 -26.66 0.82
N ALA A 43 11.27 -26.82 -0.43
CA ALA A 43 12.18 -25.92 -1.13
C ALA A 43 11.58 -24.54 -1.50
N PHE A 44 10.27 -24.37 -1.38
CA PHE A 44 9.56 -23.11 -1.69
C PHE A 44 9.14 -22.34 -0.44
N LEU A 45 9.43 -22.86 0.74
CA LEU A 45 9.19 -22.17 2.01
C LEU A 45 10.47 -21.48 2.50
N THR A 46 10.30 -20.38 3.22
CA THR A 46 11.41 -19.64 3.84
C THR A 46 11.12 -19.42 5.32
N ASP A 47 12.16 -19.55 6.14
CA ASP A 47 12.13 -19.24 7.57
C ASP A 47 13.11 -18.08 7.85
N PRO A 48 12.66 -16.82 7.75
CA PRO A 48 13.53 -15.65 7.82
C PRO A 48 14.18 -15.43 9.18
N LEU A 49 13.58 -15.96 10.24
CA LEU A 49 14.07 -15.76 11.62
C LEU A 49 14.76 -16.98 12.20
N GLY A 50 14.58 -18.14 11.60
CA GLY A 50 15.02 -19.39 12.18
C GLY A 50 14.09 -19.88 13.30
N LEU A 51 12.79 -19.64 13.21
CA LEU A 51 11.77 -20.08 14.16
C LEU A 51 10.68 -20.93 13.50
N SER A 52 10.09 -20.43 12.41
CA SER A 52 9.09 -21.14 11.61
C SER A 52 9.02 -20.55 10.20
N SER A 53 8.50 -21.31 9.26
CA SER A 53 8.14 -20.78 7.96
C SER A 53 6.90 -19.90 8.10
N PHE A 54 6.90 -18.69 7.48
CA PHE A 54 5.71 -17.85 7.45
C PHE A 54 4.50 -18.57 6.83
N ASP A 55 4.76 -19.43 5.86
CA ASP A 55 3.70 -20.19 5.16
C ASP A 55 3.07 -21.33 6.02
N ASP A 56 3.63 -21.63 7.20
CA ASP A 56 3.06 -22.62 8.13
C ASP A 56 1.90 -22.05 8.98
N TYR A 57 1.74 -20.72 9.00
CA TYR A 57 0.62 -20.11 9.69
C TYR A 57 -0.65 -20.20 8.84
N ASP A 58 -1.73 -20.73 9.42
CA ASP A 58 -3.05 -20.76 8.76
C ASP A 58 -3.70 -19.38 8.73
N LEU A 59 -3.29 -18.58 7.77
CA LEU A 59 -3.85 -17.25 7.50
C LEU A 59 -4.95 -17.28 6.42
N SER A 60 -5.56 -18.42 6.20
CA SER A 60 -6.59 -18.65 5.16
C SER A 60 -7.86 -17.82 5.32
N GLN A 61 -8.14 -17.29 6.52
CA GLN A 61 -9.27 -16.40 6.77
C GLN A 61 -8.98 -14.94 6.36
N LEU A 62 -7.72 -14.56 6.15
CA LEU A 62 -7.41 -13.26 5.59
C LEU A 62 -7.91 -13.19 4.15
N SER A 63 -8.36 -12.01 3.74
CA SER A 63 -8.59 -11.78 2.32
C SER A 63 -7.28 -11.99 1.54
N SER A 64 -7.35 -12.39 0.27
CA SER A 64 -6.14 -12.58 -0.55
C SER A 64 -5.29 -11.32 -0.64
N LYS A 65 -5.90 -10.14 -0.51
CA LYS A 65 -5.23 -8.84 -0.51
C LYS A 65 -4.48 -8.62 0.80
N ASP A 66 -5.16 -8.76 1.94
CA ASP A 66 -4.55 -8.57 3.26
C ASP A 66 -3.45 -9.59 3.51
N TYR A 67 -3.65 -10.84 3.08
CA TYR A 67 -2.60 -11.86 3.11
C TYR A 67 -1.34 -11.41 2.33
N GLY A 68 -1.50 -10.79 1.16
CA GLY A 68 -0.39 -10.28 0.36
C GLY A 68 0.45 -9.23 1.11
N PHE A 69 -0.20 -8.28 1.79
CA PHE A 69 0.48 -7.27 2.61
C PHE A 69 1.21 -7.88 3.81
N VAL A 70 0.52 -8.75 4.55
CA VAL A 70 1.10 -9.44 5.70
C VAL A 70 2.29 -10.29 5.27
N LYS A 71 2.16 -11.08 4.20
CA LYS A 71 3.26 -11.90 3.67
C LYS A 71 4.45 -11.03 3.28
N HIS A 72 4.22 -9.94 2.54
CA HIS A 72 5.31 -9.06 2.10
C HIS A 72 6.06 -8.40 3.27
N PHE A 73 5.36 -8.06 4.36
CA PHE A 73 5.99 -7.53 5.57
C PHE A 73 7.00 -8.52 6.16
N TYR A 74 6.67 -9.82 6.22
CA TYR A 74 7.53 -10.82 6.81
C TYR A 74 8.59 -11.39 5.85
N THR A 75 8.41 -11.26 4.53
CA THR A 75 9.26 -11.94 3.54
C THR A 75 9.83 -11.02 2.45
N GLY A 76 9.47 -9.74 2.45
CA GLY A 76 9.80 -8.81 1.37
C GLY A 76 11.00 -7.89 1.63
N ASP A 77 11.70 -8.06 2.76
CA ASP A 77 12.91 -7.30 3.13
C ASP A 77 12.74 -5.77 3.00
N GLY A 78 11.55 -5.24 3.32
CA GLY A 78 11.24 -3.82 3.26
C GLY A 78 11.15 -3.24 1.84
N ALA A 79 11.14 -4.07 0.80
CA ALA A 79 11.06 -3.61 -0.58
C ALA A 79 9.73 -2.90 -0.87
N SER A 80 9.80 -1.71 -1.48
CA SER A 80 8.61 -0.96 -1.88
C SER A 80 7.78 -1.73 -2.92
N VAL A 81 6.46 -1.61 -2.81
CA VAL A 81 5.51 -2.23 -3.74
C VAL A 81 4.51 -1.22 -4.30
N THR A 82 3.83 -1.61 -5.39
CA THR A 82 2.74 -0.81 -5.94
C THR A 82 1.38 -1.37 -5.54
N LEU A 83 0.35 -0.51 -5.55
CA LEU A 83 -1.04 -0.95 -5.37
C LEU A 83 -1.44 -2.02 -6.39
N SER A 84 -0.89 -1.93 -7.60
CA SER A 84 -1.10 -2.90 -8.69
C SER A 84 -0.51 -4.26 -8.35
N GLN A 85 0.72 -4.31 -7.82
CA GLN A 85 1.36 -5.55 -7.37
C GLN A 85 0.59 -6.20 -6.22
N MET A 86 0.04 -5.40 -5.30
CA MET A 86 -0.77 -5.89 -4.18
C MET A 86 -2.24 -6.20 -4.58
N GLY A 87 -2.62 -5.98 -5.84
CA GLY A 87 -3.95 -6.29 -6.36
C GLY A 87 -5.08 -5.41 -5.82
N VAL A 88 -4.76 -4.25 -5.21
CA VAL A 88 -5.74 -3.34 -4.58
C VAL A 88 -6.02 -2.09 -5.41
N PHE A 89 -5.26 -1.82 -6.47
CA PHE A 89 -5.35 -0.57 -7.24
C PHE A 89 -6.76 -0.26 -7.75
N SER A 90 -7.48 -1.26 -8.27
CA SER A 90 -8.85 -1.06 -8.76
C SER A 90 -9.84 -0.72 -7.63
N ALA A 91 -9.64 -1.26 -6.43
CA ALA A 91 -10.46 -0.95 -5.26
C ALA A 91 -10.18 0.48 -4.75
N ILE A 92 -8.92 0.89 -4.72
CA ILE A 92 -8.52 2.26 -4.37
C ILE A 92 -9.13 3.27 -5.34
N LYS A 93 -9.09 3.03 -6.66
CA LYS A 93 -9.74 3.92 -7.64
C LYS A 93 -11.24 4.05 -7.40
N LYS A 94 -11.93 2.95 -7.14
CA LYS A 94 -13.37 2.99 -6.81
C LYS A 94 -13.67 3.79 -5.54
N GLU A 95 -12.80 3.69 -4.55
CA GLU A 95 -12.98 4.45 -3.30
C GLU A 95 -12.71 5.95 -3.51
N ILE A 96 -11.74 6.32 -4.35
CA ILE A 96 -11.50 7.71 -4.78
C ILE A 96 -12.76 8.29 -5.45
N ASP A 97 -13.38 7.53 -6.35
CA ASP A 97 -14.62 7.94 -7.04
C ASP A 97 -15.79 8.04 -6.04
N LYS A 98 -15.98 7.02 -5.19
CA LYS A 98 -17.04 7.00 -4.16
C LYS A 98 -16.94 8.20 -3.20
N GLN A 99 -15.72 8.55 -2.79
CA GLN A 99 -15.47 9.72 -1.95
C GLN A 99 -15.59 11.05 -2.73
N GLY A 100 -15.72 11.03 -4.05
CA GLY A 100 -15.81 12.24 -4.89
C GLY A 100 -14.54 13.11 -4.83
N ILE A 101 -13.37 12.51 -4.66
CA ILE A 101 -12.11 13.24 -4.49
C ILE A 101 -11.78 14.04 -5.74
N LEU A 102 -11.87 13.39 -6.92
CA LEU A 102 -11.56 14.03 -8.19
C LEU A 102 -12.60 15.08 -8.57
N ASP A 103 -13.87 14.89 -8.23
CA ASP A 103 -14.93 15.88 -8.47
C ASP A 103 -14.69 17.15 -7.65
N ARG A 104 -14.30 17.01 -6.38
CA ARG A 104 -13.92 18.18 -5.56
C ARG A 104 -12.69 18.90 -6.11
N PHE A 105 -11.69 18.16 -6.55
CA PHE A 105 -10.49 18.74 -7.14
C PHE A 105 -10.81 19.45 -8.48
N LYS A 106 -11.65 18.83 -9.31
CA LYS A 106 -12.14 19.46 -10.55
C LYS A 106 -12.85 20.77 -10.27
N LYS A 107 -13.75 20.78 -9.28
CA LYS A 107 -14.46 22.01 -8.88
C LYS A 107 -13.48 23.08 -8.39
N GLN A 108 -12.54 22.73 -7.52
CA GLN A 108 -11.52 23.65 -7.04
C GLN A 108 -10.68 24.22 -8.20
N THR A 109 -10.31 23.38 -9.16
CA THR A 109 -9.55 23.80 -10.34
C THR A 109 -10.36 24.73 -11.23
N ASP A 110 -11.66 24.48 -11.39
CA ASP A 110 -12.58 25.33 -12.13
C ASP A 110 -12.79 26.69 -11.44
N ASP A 111 -12.92 26.71 -10.11
CA ASP A 111 -13.03 27.97 -9.33
C ASP A 111 -11.77 28.85 -9.50
N VAL A 112 -10.58 28.23 -9.52
CA VAL A 112 -9.32 28.97 -9.78
C VAL A 112 -9.29 29.50 -11.20
N ALA A 113 -9.67 28.69 -12.19
CA ALA A 113 -9.70 29.10 -13.61
C ALA A 113 -10.69 30.25 -13.83
N ARG A 114 -11.89 30.17 -13.23
CA ARG A 114 -12.91 31.23 -13.26
C ARG A 114 -12.35 32.52 -12.68
N GLY A 115 -11.75 32.47 -11.48
CA GLY A 115 -11.19 33.65 -10.82
C GLY A 115 -10.06 34.32 -11.60
N MET A 116 -9.29 33.54 -12.38
CA MET A 116 -8.31 34.09 -13.34
C MET A 116 -9.01 34.77 -14.51
N ALA A 117 -10.00 34.11 -15.11
CA ALA A 117 -10.74 34.62 -16.27
C ALA A 117 -11.49 35.90 -15.98
N GLU A 118 -12.01 36.09 -14.76
CA GLU A 118 -12.66 37.33 -14.31
C GLU A 118 -11.70 38.50 -14.31
N ARG A 119 -10.42 38.30 -14.09
CA ARG A 119 -9.41 39.33 -13.90
C ARG A 119 -8.68 39.71 -15.17
N PHE A 120 -8.43 38.74 -16.05
CA PHE A 120 -7.64 38.95 -17.26
C PHE A 120 -8.09 38.06 -18.41
N ASP A 121 -7.69 38.46 -19.63
CA ASP A 121 -7.72 37.56 -20.76
C ASP A 121 -6.48 36.68 -20.66
N TYR A 122 -6.68 35.37 -20.80
CA TYR A 122 -5.62 34.39 -20.60
C TYR A 122 -5.62 33.34 -21.70
N ASN A 123 -4.44 33.00 -22.17
CA ASN A 123 -4.22 31.88 -23.08
C ASN A 123 -2.84 31.31 -22.81
N GLY A 124 -2.77 30.19 -22.11
CA GLY A 124 -1.48 29.62 -21.75
C GLY A 124 -1.56 28.47 -20.73
N PRO A 125 -0.39 28.09 -20.19
CA PRO A 125 -0.29 26.99 -19.25
C PRO A 125 -1.06 27.29 -17.96
N PHE A 126 -1.77 26.27 -17.47
CA PHE A 126 -2.56 26.34 -16.24
C PHE A 126 -2.29 25.10 -15.38
N SER A 127 -2.07 25.30 -14.10
CA SER A 127 -1.79 24.22 -13.15
C SER A 127 -2.50 24.43 -11.83
N ASN A 128 -2.79 23.32 -11.16
CA ASN A 128 -3.33 23.26 -9.81
C ASN A 128 -2.92 21.97 -9.14
N SER A 129 -2.97 21.88 -7.82
CA SER A 129 -2.59 20.66 -7.11
C SER A 129 -3.33 20.49 -5.78
N PHE A 130 -3.37 19.27 -5.29
CA PHE A 130 -3.78 18.94 -3.93
C PHE A 130 -2.85 17.88 -3.33
N ASN A 131 -2.82 17.84 -1.99
CA ASN A 131 -2.12 16.80 -1.23
C ASN A 131 -2.84 16.62 0.10
N ASN A 132 -3.53 15.50 0.29
CA ASN A 132 -4.33 15.24 1.46
C ASN A 132 -4.29 13.76 1.85
N SER A 133 -4.51 13.49 3.14
CA SER A 133 -4.76 12.13 3.62
C SER A 133 -6.24 11.79 3.47
N TYR A 134 -6.50 10.54 3.06
CA TYR A 134 -7.83 9.97 2.90
C TYR A 134 -7.89 8.60 3.54
N ASN A 135 -9.07 8.21 4.00
CA ASN A 135 -9.29 6.87 4.54
C ASN A 135 -9.72 5.92 3.42
N PHE A 136 -8.99 4.83 3.25
CA PHE A 136 -9.21 3.80 2.24
C PHE A 136 -9.58 2.43 2.84
N ILE A 137 -9.95 2.38 4.11
CA ILE A 137 -10.27 1.14 4.83
C ILE A 137 -11.35 0.30 4.13
N ASP A 138 -12.33 0.96 3.48
CA ASP A 138 -13.38 0.29 2.70
C ASP A 138 -12.84 -0.38 1.42
N ALA A 139 -11.70 0.08 0.90
CA ALA A 139 -11.05 -0.49 -0.27
C ALA A 139 -10.10 -1.62 0.10
N SER A 140 -9.34 -1.46 1.20
CA SER A 140 -8.43 -2.44 1.77
C SER A 140 -8.15 -2.09 3.22
N TYR A 141 -8.39 -3.02 4.11
CA TYR A 141 -8.09 -2.84 5.54
C TYR A 141 -6.59 -2.59 5.77
N SER A 142 -5.74 -3.22 4.95
CA SER A 142 -4.27 -3.09 5.02
C SER A 142 -3.75 -1.69 4.68
N ILE A 143 -4.53 -0.89 3.93
CA ILE A 143 -4.13 0.49 3.57
C ILE A 143 -4.54 1.49 4.65
N GLY A 144 -5.76 1.36 5.20
CA GLY A 144 -6.24 2.31 6.21
C GLY A 144 -6.28 3.75 5.69
N SER A 145 -5.46 4.62 6.28
CA SER A 145 -5.34 6.03 5.87
C SER A 145 -4.03 6.26 5.11
N ALA A 146 -4.14 6.80 3.90
CA ALA A 146 -3.00 7.05 3.02
C ALA A 146 -3.04 8.46 2.43
N VAL A 147 -1.91 8.91 1.90
CA VAL A 147 -1.78 10.20 1.21
C VAL A 147 -2.10 10.00 -0.27
N LEU A 148 -3.01 10.83 -0.78
CA LEU A 148 -3.25 10.99 -2.21
C LEU A 148 -2.97 12.43 -2.60
N SER A 149 -2.06 12.62 -3.55
CA SER A 149 -1.78 13.89 -4.17
C SER A 149 -2.16 13.88 -5.65
N GLY A 150 -2.51 15.06 -6.17
CA GLY A 150 -2.79 15.25 -7.58
C GLY A 150 -2.20 16.56 -8.08
N ALA A 151 -1.52 16.50 -9.21
CA ALA A 151 -0.94 17.65 -9.90
C ALA A 151 -1.58 17.78 -11.28
N PHE A 152 -2.42 18.78 -11.46
CA PHE A 152 -2.99 19.13 -12.77
C PHE A 152 -2.00 19.99 -13.55
N SER A 153 -1.79 19.64 -14.82
CA SER A 153 -1.04 20.42 -15.80
C SER A 153 -1.79 20.43 -17.12
N GLY A 154 -2.02 21.61 -17.65
CA GLY A 154 -2.79 21.76 -18.90
C GLY A 154 -2.73 23.18 -19.42
N ASN A 155 -3.74 23.55 -20.20
CA ASN A 155 -3.89 24.89 -20.75
C ASN A 155 -5.27 25.44 -20.40
N MET A 156 -5.34 26.76 -20.30
CA MET A 156 -6.55 27.54 -20.13
C MET A 156 -6.62 28.63 -21.19
N THR A 157 -7.82 28.87 -21.70
CA THR A 157 -8.06 29.92 -22.70
C THR A 157 -9.33 30.67 -22.31
N THR A 158 -9.29 32.00 -22.48
CA THR A 158 -10.46 32.88 -22.41
C THR A 158 -10.76 33.44 -23.77
N TYR A 159 -12.01 33.67 -24.08
CA TYR A 159 -12.47 34.33 -25.30
C TYR A 159 -13.83 35.06 -25.09
N LEU A 160 -14.03 36.07 -25.92
CA LEU A 160 -15.31 36.82 -25.93
C LEU A 160 -16.28 36.12 -26.88
N LEU A 161 -17.53 36.02 -26.47
CA LEU A 161 -18.64 35.58 -27.28
C LEU A 161 -19.24 36.77 -28.06
N ASP A 162 -20.03 36.52 -29.11
CA ASP A 162 -20.68 37.52 -29.93
C ASP A 162 -21.63 38.41 -29.14
N ASP A 163 -22.18 37.94 -28.02
CA ASP A 163 -23.01 38.68 -27.10
C ASP A 163 -22.23 39.55 -26.08
N GLY A 164 -20.90 39.56 -26.17
CA GLY A 164 -20.02 40.34 -25.29
C GLY A 164 -19.69 39.65 -23.96
N LYS A 165 -20.19 38.45 -23.70
CA LYS A 165 -19.85 37.68 -22.51
C LYS A 165 -18.48 37.06 -22.68
N LYS A 166 -17.75 36.90 -21.57
CA LYS A 166 -16.49 36.18 -21.54
C LYS A 166 -16.72 34.71 -21.23
N MET A 167 -16.07 33.83 -21.96
CA MET A 167 -16.04 32.40 -21.70
C MET A 167 -14.64 31.96 -21.40
N TYR A 168 -14.51 30.98 -20.53
CA TYR A 168 -13.21 30.29 -20.28
C TYR A 168 -13.35 28.79 -20.47
N SER A 169 -12.26 28.16 -20.85
CA SER A 169 -12.14 26.71 -20.90
C SER A 169 -10.74 26.29 -20.45
N TRP A 170 -10.63 25.13 -19.85
CA TRP A 170 -9.37 24.53 -19.49
C TRP A 170 -9.40 23.03 -19.69
N SER A 171 -8.25 22.44 -20.01
CA SER A 171 -8.10 21.00 -20.15
C SER A 171 -6.64 20.59 -19.93
N GLY A 172 -6.45 19.38 -19.47
CA GLY A 172 -5.12 18.84 -19.22
C GLY A 172 -5.14 17.49 -18.55
N THR A 173 -4.03 17.13 -17.94
CA THR A 173 -3.79 15.87 -17.26
C THR A 173 -3.56 16.11 -15.78
N VAL A 174 -4.14 15.27 -14.94
CA VAL A 174 -3.83 15.18 -13.51
C VAL A 174 -2.96 13.95 -13.31
N THR A 175 -1.73 14.14 -12.85
CA THR A 175 -0.90 13.07 -12.34
C THR A 175 -1.24 12.84 -10.88
N LEU A 176 -1.75 11.65 -10.56
CA LEU A 176 -2.11 11.23 -9.21
C LEU A 176 -0.98 10.38 -8.64
N THR A 177 -0.63 10.63 -7.39
CA THR A 177 0.37 9.87 -6.63
C THR A 177 -0.24 9.41 -5.32
N PHE A 178 -0.29 8.10 -5.14
CA PHE A 178 -0.67 7.45 -3.90
C PHE A 178 0.58 7.08 -3.11
N SER A 179 0.56 7.25 -1.80
CA SER A 179 1.68 6.95 -0.91
C SER A 179 1.17 6.52 0.45
N ASP A 180 1.65 5.38 0.92
CA ASP A 180 1.37 4.81 2.22
C ASP A 180 2.58 4.04 2.75
N GLU A 181 2.66 3.87 4.07
CA GLU A 181 3.69 3.06 4.75
C GLU A 181 3.02 1.93 5.52
N PHE A 182 3.27 0.71 5.10
CA PHE A 182 2.79 -0.47 5.80
C PHE A 182 3.79 -0.89 6.88
N THR A 183 3.40 -0.77 8.14
CA THR A 183 4.30 -0.95 9.29
C THR A 183 3.77 -1.92 10.36
N ASP A 184 2.49 -2.28 10.31
CA ASP A 184 1.86 -3.11 11.34
C ASP A 184 0.94 -4.17 10.74
N PRO A 185 1.46 -5.39 10.49
CA PRO A 185 0.65 -6.52 10.03
C PRO A 185 -0.23 -7.11 11.13
N LEU A 186 0.14 -6.88 12.42
CA LEU A 186 -0.53 -7.52 13.54
C LEU A 186 -1.96 -7.03 13.67
N SER A 187 -2.23 -5.74 13.43
CA SER A 187 -3.57 -5.18 13.46
C SER A 187 -4.53 -5.87 12.48
N ILE A 188 -4.04 -6.30 11.32
CA ILE A 188 -4.80 -7.04 10.30
C ILE A 188 -5.08 -8.46 10.78
N ILE A 189 -4.05 -9.12 11.30
CA ILE A 189 -4.16 -10.50 11.80
C ILE A 189 -5.13 -10.53 12.98
N GLU A 190 -4.96 -9.64 13.96
CA GLU A 190 -5.82 -9.57 15.15
C GLU A 190 -7.26 -9.16 14.84
N HIS A 191 -7.47 -8.33 13.82
CA HIS A 191 -8.82 -8.02 13.34
C HIS A 191 -9.57 -9.27 12.89
N THR A 192 -8.87 -10.22 12.27
CA THR A 192 -9.47 -11.44 11.72
C THR A 192 -9.56 -12.58 12.73
N TYR A 193 -8.50 -12.76 13.53
CA TYR A 193 -8.34 -13.95 14.39
C TYR A 193 -8.49 -13.67 15.89
N GLY A 194 -8.62 -12.40 16.28
CA GLY A 194 -8.66 -11.97 17.69
C GLY A 194 -7.30 -11.54 18.22
N SER A 195 -7.29 -11.01 19.45
CA SER A 195 -6.07 -10.44 20.05
C SER A 195 -5.05 -11.50 20.43
N SER A 196 -3.79 -11.29 20.03
CA SER A 196 -2.62 -12.09 20.42
C SER A 196 -2.31 -12.02 21.93
N THR A 197 -2.79 -10.99 22.61
CA THR A 197 -2.61 -10.80 24.06
C THR A 197 -3.74 -11.43 24.89
N SER A 198 -4.73 -12.04 24.24
CA SER A 198 -5.81 -12.76 24.94
C SER A 198 -5.25 -13.97 25.71
N PRO A 199 -5.74 -14.25 26.95
CA PRO A 199 -5.34 -15.44 27.71
C PRO A 199 -5.66 -16.76 26.97
N ASN A 200 -6.56 -16.72 26.01
CA ASN A 200 -6.96 -17.87 25.18
C ASN A 200 -6.46 -17.74 23.72
N ALA A 201 -5.52 -16.85 23.45
CA ALA A 201 -4.93 -16.76 22.12
C ALA A 201 -4.23 -18.07 21.78
N PRO A 202 -4.40 -18.60 20.56
CA PRO A 202 -3.68 -19.79 20.14
C PRO A 202 -2.16 -19.47 20.04
N ASP A 203 -1.34 -20.46 20.34
CA ASP A 203 0.13 -20.29 20.40
C ASP A 203 0.71 -19.73 19.11
N TRP A 204 0.17 -20.10 17.94
CA TRP A 204 0.62 -19.58 16.66
C TRP A 204 0.39 -18.06 16.52
N LEU A 205 -0.74 -17.55 17.05
CA LEU A 205 -1.06 -16.11 17.01
C LEU A 205 -0.10 -15.31 17.89
N VAL A 206 0.25 -15.84 19.05
CA VAL A 206 1.29 -15.27 19.92
C VAL A 206 2.65 -15.31 19.23
N SER A 207 2.96 -16.39 18.53
CA SER A 207 4.23 -16.55 17.81
C SER A 207 4.36 -15.55 16.67
N ILE A 208 3.35 -15.41 15.81
CA ILE A 208 3.39 -14.45 14.69
C ILE A 208 3.46 -12.99 15.17
N ALA A 209 2.86 -12.68 16.31
CA ALA A 209 2.95 -11.36 16.92
C ALA A 209 4.38 -10.98 17.38
N ASN A 210 5.23 -12.00 17.61
CA ASN A 210 6.62 -11.80 18.00
C ASN A 210 7.60 -11.96 16.82
N LEU A 211 7.10 -12.26 15.61
CA LEU A 211 7.93 -12.28 14.42
C LEU A 211 8.37 -10.85 14.06
N GLY A 212 9.64 -10.70 13.74
CA GLY A 212 10.15 -9.47 13.14
C GLY A 212 9.84 -9.44 11.64
N GLY A 213 9.65 -8.24 11.12
CA GLY A 213 9.49 -8.00 9.69
C GLY A 213 9.84 -6.55 9.37
N ASP A 214 9.90 -6.22 8.10
CA ASP A 214 10.29 -4.90 7.64
C ASP A 214 9.10 -4.14 7.07
N GLY A 215 8.85 -2.94 7.62
CA GLY A 215 7.90 -2.00 7.05
C GLY A 215 8.29 -1.64 5.61
N PHE A 216 7.31 -1.39 4.77
CA PHE A 216 7.56 -1.09 3.36
C PHE A 216 6.63 -0.02 2.83
N HIS A 217 7.12 0.71 1.83
CA HIS A 217 6.35 1.73 1.13
C HIS A 217 5.41 1.11 0.11
N VAL A 218 4.16 1.62 0.08
CA VAL A 218 3.14 1.26 -0.91
C VAL A 218 2.83 2.49 -1.75
N GLY A 219 3.13 2.46 -3.03
CA GLY A 219 2.93 3.59 -3.93
C GLY A 219 2.23 3.22 -5.22
N GLU A 220 1.67 4.22 -5.91
CA GLU A 220 1.19 4.10 -7.29
C GLU A 220 1.14 5.49 -7.91
N VAL A 221 1.45 5.59 -9.20
CA VAL A 221 1.32 6.83 -9.96
C VAL A 221 0.51 6.54 -11.21
N TRP A 222 -0.50 7.35 -11.49
CA TRP A 222 -1.31 7.23 -12.70
C TRP A 222 -1.84 8.58 -13.14
N GLU A 223 -2.36 8.64 -14.35
CA GLU A 223 -2.87 9.87 -14.93
C GLU A 223 -4.37 9.76 -15.26
N VAL A 224 -5.06 10.90 -15.13
CA VAL A 224 -6.44 11.08 -15.59
C VAL A 224 -6.55 12.41 -16.34
N THR A 225 -7.36 12.46 -17.37
CA THR A 225 -7.66 13.71 -18.06
C THR A 225 -8.76 14.47 -17.33
N MET A 226 -8.67 15.79 -17.32
CA MET A 226 -9.66 16.66 -16.69
C MET A 226 -9.86 17.91 -17.51
N SER A 227 -11.10 18.39 -17.57
CA SER A 227 -11.46 19.62 -18.26
C SER A 227 -12.63 20.31 -17.58
N GLY A 228 -12.74 21.61 -17.81
CA GLY A 228 -13.83 22.43 -17.32
C GLY A 228 -13.92 23.74 -18.09
N GLY A 229 -14.83 24.59 -17.67
CA GLY A 229 -15.06 25.89 -18.28
C GLY A 229 -16.47 26.41 -18.03
N GLY A 230 -16.72 27.64 -18.39
CA GLY A 230 -18.01 28.28 -18.23
C GLY A 230 -18.04 29.69 -18.77
N ILE A 231 -19.21 30.34 -18.64
CA ILE A 231 -19.44 31.73 -19.01
C ILE A 231 -19.31 32.58 -17.73
N ILE A 232 -18.66 33.72 -17.88
CA ILE A 232 -18.57 34.78 -16.86
C ILE A 232 -19.61 35.79 -17.17
N GLU A 233 -20.51 36.02 -16.22
CA GLU A 233 -21.58 37.03 -16.33
C GLU A 233 -21.08 38.44 -16.04
#